data_bf87a31c07dd2c2ea1f8024b0d849322
#
_entry.id   bf87a31c07dd2c2ea1f8024b0d849322
#
_cell.length_a   1.000
_cell.length_b   1.000
_cell.length_c   1.000
_cell.angle_alpha   90.00
_cell.angle_beta   90.00
_cell.angle_gamma   90.00
#
_symmetry.space_group_name_H-M   'P 1'
#
loop_
_entity.id
_entity.type
_entity.pdbx_description
1 polymer ?
#
loop_
_entity_poly.entity_id
_entity_poly.type
_entity_poly.pdbx_seq_one_letter_code
_entity_poly.pdbx_strand_id
1 'polypeptide(L)'
;MKKKFEAKQYSVEELLKKNKQVYKVSNFQRTYAWKYKQQEDLLNDLFNHLKINDGGLYENSDFFMGSFIFYKGSREKSIVDGQQRLITLSIVFSIMRRKCIEIKNNSRIRFKKIETHDIAEDMINDLYGYIYTEIDSEIEPTVWPHSKNEQIYLFREILNTDSNQKINTPE
;
A
#
# COMPACT_ATOMS: atom_id res chain seq x y z
N MET A 1 24.93 22.67 -9.70
CA MET A 1 23.97 21.79 -10.41
C MET A 1 22.57 22.29 -10.14
N LYS A 2 21.79 22.73 -11.15
CA LYS A 2 20.37 23.06 -10.95
C LYS A 2 19.61 21.75 -10.69
N LYS A 3 18.97 21.60 -9.52
CA LYS A 3 18.08 20.48 -9.22
C LYS A 3 16.91 20.54 -10.22
N LYS A 4 16.79 19.58 -11.09
CA LYS A 4 15.73 19.52 -12.10
C LYS A 4 14.49 18.94 -11.40
N PHE A 5 13.44 19.74 -11.32
CA PHE A 5 12.10 19.25 -10.95
C PHE A 5 11.56 18.45 -12.14
N GLU A 6 11.06 17.26 -11.88
CA GLU A 6 10.48 16.37 -12.89
C GLU A 6 9.09 15.95 -12.44
N ALA A 7 8.08 16.20 -13.26
CA ALA A 7 6.71 15.72 -13.04
C ALA A 7 6.44 14.53 -13.94
N LYS A 8 5.89 13.46 -13.38
CA LYS A 8 5.50 12.25 -14.10
C LYS A 8 4.13 11.78 -13.62
N GLN A 9 3.35 11.20 -14.50
CA GLN A 9 2.14 10.49 -14.17
C GLN A 9 2.48 9.03 -13.91
N TYR A 10 1.93 8.49 -12.83
CA TYR A 10 2.05 7.08 -12.45
C TYR A 10 0.70 6.54 -11.99
N SER A 11 0.41 5.29 -12.33
CA SER A 11 -0.62 4.54 -11.63
C SER A 11 -0.15 4.17 -10.23
N VAL A 12 -1.09 3.83 -9.35
CA VAL A 12 -0.77 3.31 -8.00
C VAL A 12 0.08 2.05 -8.09
N GLU A 13 -0.20 1.20 -9.07
CA GLU A 13 0.59 -0.01 -9.33
C GLU A 13 2.03 0.31 -9.70
N GLU A 14 2.23 1.24 -10.64
CA GLU A 14 3.58 1.67 -11.02
C GLU A 14 4.33 2.28 -9.84
N LEU A 15 3.63 3.12 -9.05
CA LEU A 15 4.24 3.79 -7.92
C LEU A 15 4.67 2.81 -6.83
N LEU A 16 3.77 1.94 -6.38
CA LEU A 16 4.01 1.11 -5.20
C LEU A 16 4.60 -0.27 -5.52
N LYS A 17 4.30 -0.85 -6.68
CA LYS A 17 4.70 -2.22 -7.01
C LYS A 17 5.80 -2.29 -8.05
N LYS A 18 5.60 -1.67 -9.22
CA LYS A 18 6.52 -1.83 -10.37
C LYS A 18 7.84 -1.08 -10.21
N ASN A 19 7.84 0.07 -9.57
CA ASN A 19 9.05 0.90 -9.43
C ASN A 19 10.09 0.34 -8.45
N LYS A 20 9.74 -0.65 -7.63
CA LYS A 20 10.61 -1.26 -6.61
C LYS A 20 11.39 -0.22 -5.79
N GLN A 21 10.66 0.75 -5.23
CA GLN A 21 11.22 1.84 -4.45
C GLN A 21 10.69 1.80 -3.02
N VAL A 22 11.52 2.14 -2.07
CA VAL A 22 11.10 2.41 -0.69
C VAL A 22 10.80 3.90 -0.55
N TYR A 23 9.64 4.21 0.01
CA TYR A 23 9.19 5.57 0.30
C TYR A 23 9.19 5.80 1.80
N LYS A 24 10.02 6.71 2.28
CA LYS A 24 10.15 7.03 3.71
C LYS A 24 9.63 8.42 4.03
N VAL A 25 8.86 8.54 5.09
CA VAL A 25 8.47 9.84 5.63
C VAL A 25 9.69 10.50 6.26
N SER A 26 10.02 11.70 5.81
CA SER A 26 11.19 12.45 6.32
C SER A 26 11.02 12.84 7.78
N ASN A 27 12.12 12.89 8.54
CA ASN A 27 12.13 13.19 9.97
C ASN A 27 11.59 14.59 10.34
N PHE A 28 11.52 15.52 9.39
CA PHE A 28 10.94 16.85 9.57
C PHE A 28 9.44 16.93 9.26
N GLN A 29 8.87 15.83 8.73
CA GLN A 29 7.44 15.75 8.46
C GLN A 29 6.67 15.38 9.73
N ARG A 30 5.40 15.77 9.77
CA ARG A 30 4.51 15.32 10.84
C ARG A 30 4.26 13.81 10.75
N THR A 31 3.94 13.21 11.86
CA THR A 31 3.48 11.83 11.94
C THR A 31 2.14 11.64 11.22
N TYR A 32 1.71 10.39 11.08
CA TYR A 32 0.38 10.10 10.55
C TYR A 32 -0.69 10.73 11.44
N ALA A 33 -1.53 11.58 10.86
CA ALA A 33 -2.48 12.41 11.60
C ALA A 33 -3.92 12.35 11.05
N TRP A 34 -4.16 11.60 9.97
CA TRP A 34 -5.51 11.42 9.46
C TRP A 34 -6.38 10.68 10.48
N LYS A 35 -7.56 11.26 10.71
CA LYS A 35 -8.62 10.66 11.51
C LYS A 35 -9.62 9.95 10.60
N TYR A 36 -10.59 9.29 11.20
CA TYR A 36 -11.62 8.52 10.50
C TYR A 36 -12.21 9.25 9.28
N LYS A 37 -12.55 10.54 9.42
CA LYS A 37 -13.19 11.30 8.35
C LYS A 37 -12.32 11.38 7.07
N GLN A 38 -11.03 11.72 7.20
CA GLN A 38 -10.15 11.83 6.04
C GLN A 38 -9.89 10.48 5.38
N GLN A 39 -9.84 9.41 6.19
CA GLN A 39 -9.71 8.04 5.68
C GLN A 39 -10.97 7.63 4.93
N GLU A 40 -12.15 7.90 5.49
CA GLU A 40 -13.45 7.63 4.89
C GLU A 40 -13.63 8.41 3.59
N ASP A 41 -13.30 9.70 3.58
CA ASP A 41 -13.39 10.54 2.38
C ASP A 41 -12.53 9.95 1.24
N LEU A 42 -11.26 9.56 1.52
CA LEU A 42 -10.41 8.93 0.51
C LEU A 42 -11.01 7.62 -0.02
N LEU A 43 -11.52 6.77 0.86
CA LEU A 43 -12.11 5.49 0.45
C LEU A 43 -13.39 5.69 -0.36
N ASN A 44 -14.24 6.63 0.05
CA ASN A 44 -15.46 6.97 -0.70
C ASN A 44 -15.12 7.52 -2.09
N ASP A 45 -14.11 8.37 -2.20
CA ASP A 45 -13.65 8.87 -3.49
C ASP A 45 -13.19 7.72 -4.40
N LEU A 46 -12.42 6.77 -3.86
CA LEU A 46 -11.98 5.58 -4.60
C LEU A 46 -13.18 4.71 -5.02
N PHE A 47 -14.10 4.40 -4.09
CA PHE A 47 -15.26 3.55 -4.40
C PHE A 47 -16.24 4.20 -5.36
N ASN A 48 -16.45 5.51 -5.29
CA ASN A 48 -17.33 6.24 -6.21
C ASN A 48 -16.81 6.24 -7.66
N HIS A 49 -15.51 5.98 -7.87
CA HIS A 49 -14.91 5.86 -9.19
C HIS A 49 -14.89 4.40 -9.71
N LEU A 50 -15.27 3.43 -8.88
CA LEU A 50 -15.47 2.05 -9.35
C LEU A 50 -16.84 1.95 -10.01
N LYS A 51 -16.85 1.70 -11.32
CA LYS A 51 -18.09 1.43 -12.06
C LYS A 51 -18.30 -0.06 -12.17
N ILE A 52 -19.55 -0.48 -12.08
CA ILE A 52 -19.95 -1.86 -12.38
C ILE A 52 -20.50 -1.85 -13.81
N ASN A 53 -19.91 -2.65 -14.69
CA ASN A 53 -20.38 -2.83 -16.05
C ASN A 53 -21.64 -3.73 -16.10
N ASP A 54 -22.25 -3.84 -17.28
CA ASP A 54 -23.48 -4.65 -17.49
C ASP A 54 -23.25 -6.15 -17.16
N GLY A 55 -22.01 -6.62 -17.15
CA GLY A 55 -21.63 -7.98 -16.74
C GLY A 55 -21.44 -8.16 -15.23
N GLY A 56 -21.65 -7.12 -14.42
CA GLY A 56 -21.43 -7.16 -12.96
C GLY A 56 -19.97 -7.10 -12.54
N LEU A 57 -19.05 -6.77 -13.45
CA LEU A 57 -17.63 -6.61 -13.18
C LEU A 57 -17.30 -5.15 -12.93
N TYR A 58 -16.34 -4.91 -12.03
CA TYR A 58 -15.83 -3.57 -11.80
C TYR A 58 -14.96 -3.11 -12.98
N GLU A 59 -15.27 -1.93 -13.49
CA GLU A 59 -14.43 -1.24 -14.47
C GLU A 59 -13.65 -0.13 -13.78
N ASN A 60 -12.35 -0.03 -14.13
CA ASN A 60 -11.54 1.07 -13.68
C ASN A 60 -11.96 2.36 -14.39
N SER A 61 -12.33 3.37 -13.63
CA SER A 61 -12.32 4.74 -14.13
C SER A 61 -11.06 5.45 -13.63
N ASP A 62 -10.47 6.29 -14.47
CA ASP A 62 -9.32 7.10 -14.06
C ASP A 62 -9.72 8.00 -12.88
N PHE A 63 -9.06 7.79 -11.75
CA PHE A 63 -9.20 8.62 -10.56
C PHE A 63 -7.87 9.28 -10.24
N PHE A 64 -7.85 10.60 -10.23
CA PHE A 64 -6.67 11.36 -9.86
C PHE A 64 -6.55 11.47 -8.34
N MET A 65 -5.66 10.68 -7.74
CA MET A 65 -5.41 10.67 -6.29
C MET A 65 -4.70 11.92 -5.76
N GLY A 66 -4.38 12.89 -6.60
CA GLY A 66 -3.59 14.05 -6.28
C GLY A 66 -2.09 13.85 -6.50
N SER A 67 -1.31 14.90 -6.29
CA SER A 67 0.14 14.84 -6.46
C SER A 67 0.84 14.23 -5.26
N PHE A 68 1.94 13.54 -5.54
CA PHE A 68 2.92 13.08 -4.55
C PHE A 68 4.26 13.73 -4.87
N ILE A 69 4.92 14.27 -3.86
CA ILE A 69 6.22 14.92 -4.02
C ILE A 69 7.27 14.13 -3.27
N PHE A 70 8.31 13.73 -4.00
CA PHE A 70 9.43 12.97 -3.46
C PHE A 70 10.74 13.71 -3.67
N TYR A 71 11.59 13.63 -2.66
CA TYR A 71 13.00 13.95 -2.79
C TYR A 71 13.76 12.66 -3.11
N LYS A 72 14.54 12.68 -4.19
CA LYS A 72 15.26 11.51 -4.67
C LYS A 72 16.51 11.27 -3.81
N GLY A 73 16.49 10.22 -3.02
CA GLY A 73 17.69 9.55 -2.50
C GLY A 73 18.25 8.54 -3.50
N SER A 74 19.36 7.91 -3.16
CA SER A 74 19.97 6.87 -4.01
C SER A 74 19.16 5.58 -4.04
N ARG A 75 18.76 5.07 -2.87
CA ARG A 75 18.03 3.80 -2.68
C ARG A 75 16.57 4.03 -2.25
N GLU A 76 16.33 5.11 -1.56
CA GLU A 76 15.06 5.45 -0.95
C GLU A 76 14.59 6.82 -1.44
N LYS A 77 13.29 7.01 -1.52
CA LYS A 77 12.67 8.31 -1.80
C LYS A 77 12.06 8.88 -0.52
N SER A 78 12.48 10.05 -0.12
CA SER A 78 11.85 10.77 0.98
C SER A 78 10.57 11.41 0.51
N ILE A 79 9.45 11.13 1.20
CA ILE A 79 8.15 11.73 0.93
C ILE A 79 8.16 13.15 1.45
N VAL A 80 7.86 14.12 0.58
CA VAL A 80 7.71 15.54 0.93
C VAL A 80 6.24 15.93 1.03
N ASP A 81 5.40 15.39 0.13
CA ASP A 81 3.94 15.55 0.19
C ASP A 81 3.23 14.27 -0.23
N GLY A 82 1.99 14.10 0.26
CA GLY A 82 1.15 12.93 0.01
C GLY A 82 1.35 11.78 1.01
N GLN A 83 2.16 11.95 2.06
CA GLN A 83 2.47 10.90 3.04
C GLN A 83 1.24 10.25 3.66
N GLN A 84 0.22 11.04 4.03
CA GLN A 84 -1.00 10.53 4.68
C GLN A 84 -1.73 9.56 3.73
N ARG A 85 -1.87 9.92 2.47
CA ARG A 85 -2.49 9.08 1.43
C ARG A 85 -1.73 7.78 1.21
N LEU A 86 -0.39 7.84 1.08
CA LEU A 86 0.43 6.64 0.87
C LEU A 86 0.37 5.68 2.06
N ILE A 87 0.45 6.20 3.28
CA ILE A 87 0.32 5.38 4.49
C ILE A 87 -1.07 4.74 4.57
N THR A 88 -2.14 5.52 4.28
CA THR A 88 -3.51 4.98 4.27
C THR A 88 -3.66 3.87 3.25
N LEU A 89 -3.14 4.04 2.02
CA LEU A 89 -3.18 2.99 1.00
C LEU A 89 -2.45 1.72 1.44
N SER A 90 -1.26 1.84 2.04
CA SER A 90 -0.53 0.68 2.54
C SER A 90 -1.32 -0.07 3.60
N ILE A 91 -2.01 0.64 4.49
CA ILE A 91 -2.90 0.04 5.49
C ILE A 91 -4.08 -0.66 4.81
N VAL A 92 -4.72 -0.03 3.82
CA VAL A 92 -5.86 -0.59 3.08
C VAL A 92 -5.45 -1.89 2.37
N PHE A 93 -4.33 -1.89 1.64
CA PHE A 93 -3.84 -3.09 0.96
C PHE A 93 -3.51 -4.21 1.95
N SER A 94 -2.96 -3.88 3.12
CA SER A 94 -2.68 -4.87 4.17
C SER A 94 -3.96 -5.48 4.76
N ILE A 95 -4.99 -4.66 4.98
CA ILE A 95 -6.30 -5.14 5.43
C ILE A 95 -6.95 -6.04 4.37
N MET A 96 -6.91 -5.63 3.11
CA MET A 96 -7.43 -6.43 1.99
C MET A 96 -6.70 -7.78 1.90
N ARG A 97 -5.38 -7.77 1.96
CA ARG A 97 -4.57 -8.99 1.94
C ARG A 97 -4.94 -9.93 3.09
N ARG A 98 -5.05 -9.40 4.32
CA ARG A 98 -5.49 -10.19 5.48
C ARG A 98 -6.87 -10.80 5.28
N LYS A 99 -7.82 -10.06 4.69
CA LYS A 99 -9.14 -10.61 4.37
C LYS A 99 -9.08 -11.72 3.33
N CYS A 100 -8.23 -11.63 2.33
CA CYS A 100 -8.00 -12.71 1.38
C CYS A 100 -7.41 -13.95 2.06
N ILE A 101 -6.47 -13.79 3.01
CA ILE A 101 -5.91 -14.89 3.82
C ILE A 101 -7.01 -15.55 4.67
N GLU A 102 -7.86 -14.76 5.32
CA GLU A 102 -9.01 -15.28 6.08
C GLU A 102 -9.96 -16.10 5.19
N ILE A 103 -10.27 -15.62 3.98
CA ILE A 103 -11.10 -16.33 2.99
C ILE A 103 -10.43 -17.63 2.57
N LYS A 104 -9.14 -17.60 2.21
CA LYS A 104 -8.37 -18.77 1.81
C LYS A 104 -8.36 -19.85 2.89
N ASN A 105 -8.22 -19.45 4.16
CA ASN A 105 -8.15 -20.38 5.29
C ASN A 105 -9.52 -20.84 5.79
N ASN A 106 -10.62 -20.26 5.30
CA ASN A 106 -11.96 -20.64 5.74
C ASN A 106 -12.42 -21.92 5.08
N SER A 107 -12.40 -23.03 5.83
CA SER A 107 -12.81 -24.36 5.35
C SER A 107 -14.24 -24.41 4.79
N ARG A 108 -15.16 -23.58 5.32
CA ARG A 108 -16.55 -23.53 4.83
C ARG A 108 -16.67 -22.97 3.41
N ILE A 109 -15.79 -22.01 3.05
CA ILE A 109 -15.73 -21.42 1.71
C ILE A 109 -15.02 -22.35 0.75
N ARG A 110 -13.96 -23.03 1.20
CA ARG A 110 -13.14 -23.96 0.41
C ARG A 110 -13.96 -25.11 -0.22
N PHE A 111 -14.97 -25.59 0.50
CA PHE A 111 -15.83 -26.68 -0.02
C PHE A 111 -16.92 -26.20 -0.99
N LYS A 112 -17.18 -24.91 -1.07
CA LYS A 112 -18.29 -24.39 -1.89
C LYS A 112 -17.86 -23.83 -3.25
N LYS A 113 -16.63 -23.29 -3.38
CA LYS A 113 -16.13 -22.70 -4.64
C LYS A 113 -14.60 -22.76 -4.69
N ILE A 114 -14.05 -23.71 -5.43
CA ILE A 114 -12.61 -23.82 -5.70
C ILE A 114 -12.08 -22.52 -6.28
N GLU A 115 -12.77 -21.91 -7.25
CA GLU A 115 -12.42 -20.63 -7.88
C GLU A 115 -12.20 -19.47 -6.87
N THR A 116 -13.00 -19.44 -5.80
CA THR A 116 -12.85 -18.36 -4.78
C THR A 116 -11.54 -18.49 -4.00
N HIS A 117 -11.05 -19.72 -3.82
CA HIS A 117 -9.79 -19.96 -3.14
C HIS A 117 -8.59 -19.54 -4.02
N ASP A 118 -8.64 -19.87 -5.30
CA ASP A 118 -7.58 -19.53 -6.26
C ASP A 118 -7.51 -18.00 -6.46
N ILE A 119 -8.66 -17.34 -6.63
CA ILE A 119 -8.74 -15.88 -6.69
C ILE A 119 -8.18 -15.24 -5.41
N ALA A 120 -8.50 -15.79 -4.24
CA ALA A 120 -7.97 -15.25 -2.99
C ALA A 120 -6.44 -15.42 -2.90
N GLU A 121 -5.89 -16.51 -3.40
CA GLU A 121 -4.44 -16.76 -3.44
C GLU A 121 -3.74 -15.76 -4.39
N ASP A 122 -4.27 -15.58 -5.58
CA ASP A 122 -3.75 -14.61 -6.55
C ASP A 122 -3.77 -13.20 -5.98
N MET A 123 -4.87 -12.80 -5.32
CA MET A 123 -4.97 -11.50 -4.65
C MET A 123 -3.98 -11.34 -3.49
N ILE A 124 -3.72 -12.39 -2.70
CA ILE A 124 -2.74 -12.37 -1.62
C ILE A 124 -1.35 -12.04 -2.18
N ASN A 125 -0.98 -12.69 -3.28
CA ASN A 125 0.33 -12.51 -3.93
C ASN A 125 0.41 -11.14 -4.61
N ASP A 126 -0.65 -10.69 -5.26
CA ASP A 126 -0.70 -9.39 -5.92
C ASP A 126 -0.60 -8.26 -4.91
N LEU A 127 -1.40 -8.28 -3.84
CA LEU A 127 -1.41 -7.28 -2.78
C LEU A 127 -0.08 -7.22 -2.00
N TYR A 128 0.63 -8.35 -1.90
CA TYR A 128 1.97 -8.36 -1.32
C TYR A 128 2.91 -7.39 -2.02
N GLY A 129 2.89 -7.32 -3.35
CA GLY A 129 3.72 -6.41 -4.13
C GLY A 129 3.45 -4.92 -3.93
N TYR A 130 2.26 -4.54 -3.44
CA TYR A 130 1.94 -3.14 -3.07
C TYR A 130 2.44 -2.77 -1.67
N ILE A 131 2.56 -3.76 -0.79
CA ILE A 131 2.90 -3.57 0.63
C ILE A 131 4.42 -3.66 0.84
N TYR A 132 5.06 -4.59 0.13
CA TYR A 132 6.48 -4.90 0.27
C TYR A 132 7.22 -4.77 -1.05
N THR A 133 8.46 -4.38 -0.96
CA THR A 133 9.40 -4.35 -2.08
C THR A 133 10.68 -5.11 -1.68
N GLU A 134 11.31 -5.75 -2.66
CA GLU A 134 12.60 -6.42 -2.49
C GLU A 134 13.69 -5.55 -3.13
N ILE A 135 14.69 -5.17 -2.31
CA ILE A 135 15.84 -4.40 -2.72
C ILE A 135 17.09 -5.10 -2.16
N ASP A 136 18.03 -5.46 -3.05
CA ASP A 136 19.28 -6.15 -2.70
C ASP A 136 19.07 -7.41 -1.84
N SER A 137 18.04 -8.21 -2.17
CA SER A 137 17.61 -9.42 -1.45
C SER A 137 17.05 -9.18 -0.05
N GLU A 138 16.76 -7.95 0.33
CA GLU A 138 16.05 -7.59 1.55
C GLU A 138 14.61 -7.19 1.24
N ILE A 139 13.68 -7.70 2.03
CA ILE A 139 12.26 -7.37 1.93
C ILE A 139 11.95 -6.25 2.90
N GLU A 140 11.48 -5.14 2.37
CA GLU A 140 11.12 -3.96 3.15
C GLU A 140 9.67 -3.53 2.84
N PRO A 141 8.95 -2.89 3.79
CA PRO A 141 7.73 -2.18 3.47
C PRO A 141 7.96 -1.12 2.39
N THR A 142 7.08 -1.08 1.39
CA THR A 142 7.17 -0.10 0.30
C THR A 142 7.04 1.33 0.82
N VAL A 143 6.22 1.54 1.86
CA VAL A 143 6.01 2.85 2.51
C VAL A 143 6.38 2.73 3.98
N TRP A 144 7.30 3.60 4.44
CA TRP A 144 7.66 3.72 5.84
C TRP A 144 7.09 4.99 6.45
N PRO A 145 6.31 4.90 7.55
CA PRO A 145 5.93 6.06 8.34
C PRO A 145 7.15 6.65 9.06
N HIS A 146 6.96 7.76 9.74
CA HIS A 146 8.02 8.43 10.49
C HIS A 146 8.69 7.49 11.51
N SER A 147 10.03 7.42 11.48
CA SER A 147 10.84 6.43 12.22
C SER A 147 10.87 6.60 13.76
N LYS A 148 10.46 7.76 14.28
CA LYS A 148 10.66 8.12 15.71
C LYS A 148 9.42 7.90 16.59
N ASN A 149 8.43 7.13 16.16
CA ASN A 149 7.15 7.09 16.85
C ASN A 149 6.67 5.67 17.12
N GLU A 150 5.95 5.48 18.23
CA GLU A 150 5.19 4.25 18.54
C GLU A 150 4.31 3.80 17.37
N GLN A 151 3.88 4.74 16.51
CA GLN A 151 3.14 4.44 15.28
C GLN A 151 3.87 3.49 14.33
N ILE A 152 5.21 3.43 14.35
CA ILE A 152 5.96 2.50 13.50
C ILE A 152 5.71 1.04 13.92
N TYR A 153 5.62 0.78 15.22
CA TYR A 153 5.32 -0.56 15.73
C TYR A 153 3.92 -0.99 15.33
N LEU A 154 2.93 -0.13 15.56
CA LEU A 154 1.55 -0.39 15.15
C LEU A 154 1.44 -0.58 13.63
N PHE A 155 2.12 0.25 12.84
CA PHE A 155 2.13 0.12 11.40
C PHE A 155 2.74 -1.22 10.96
N ARG A 156 3.83 -1.65 11.58
CA ARG A 156 4.44 -2.96 11.32
C ARG A 156 3.50 -4.11 11.68
N GLU A 157 2.81 -4.03 12.81
CA GLU A 157 1.80 -5.04 13.19
C GLU A 157 0.66 -5.12 12.19
N ILE A 158 0.21 -3.96 11.67
CA ILE A 158 -0.81 -3.93 10.61
C ILE A 158 -0.28 -4.57 9.32
N LEU A 159 0.97 -4.31 8.94
CA LEU A 159 1.58 -4.90 7.75
C LEU A 159 1.90 -6.39 7.94
N ASN A 160 2.35 -6.80 9.12
CA ASN A 160 2.70 -8.18 9.46
C ASN A 160 1.45 -9.05 9.58
N THR A 161 0.86 -9.38 8.48
CA THR A 161 -0.27 -10.30 8.42
C THR A 161 0.15 -11.78 8.43
N ASP A 162 1.45 -12.06 8.22
CA ASP A 162 2.03 -13.39 8.24
C ASP A 162 3.05 -13.50 9.37
N SER A 163 2.74 -14.33 10.38
CA SER A 163 3.60 -14.62 11.53
C SER A 163 4.98 -15.20 11.19
N ASN A 164 5.26 -15.48 9.92
CA ASN A 164 6.48 -16.13 9.44
C ASN A 164 7.49 -15.21 8.75
N GLN A 165 7.19 -13.94 8.51
CA GLN A 165 8.15 -13.00 7.91
C GLN A 165 8.64 -12.00 8.96
N LYS A 166 9.87 -12.21 9.45
CA LYS A 166 10.56 -11.19 10.26
C LYS A 166 10.95 -10.03 9.34
N ILE A 167 10.24 -8.91 9.46
CA ILE A 167 10.68 -7.65 8.85
C ILE A 167 11.86 -7.16 9.67
N ASN A 168 13.03 -7.06 9.03
CA ASN A 168 14.22 -6.50 9.66
C ASN A 168 13.95 -5.05 10.08
N THR A 169 14.24 -4.75 11.34
CA THR A 169 14.11 -3.40 11.88
C THR A 169 15.33 -2.58 11.46
N PRO A 170 15.18 -1.41 10.86
CA PRO A 170 16.30 -0.45 10.87
C PRO A 170 16.55 -0.04 12.33
N GLU A 171 17.79 -0.11 12.77
CA GLU A 171 18.29 0.45 14.03
C GLU A 171 18.13 1.98 14.12
#